data_adf4946c0c9d080704ec3061317502d0
#
_entry.id   adf4946c0c9d080704ec3061317502d0
#
_cell.length_a   1.000
_cell.length_b   1.000
_cell.length_c   1.000
_cell.angle_alpha   90.00
_cell.angle_beta   90.00
_cell.angle_gamma   90.00
#
_symmetry.space_group_name_H-M   'P 1'
#
loop_
_entity.id
_entity.type
_entity.pdbx_description
1 polymer ?
#
loop_
_entity_poly.entity_id
_entity_poly.type
_entity_poly.pdbx_seq_one_letter_code
_entity_poly.pdbx_strand_id
1 'polypeptide(L)'
;MGRRMLPLIALVGVACMTPATPTPSPSARRSAPPSTGMAPLLTELRARIAEVPGAQVGLYLHDLATNETVGIADTVTFHAASTMKVPVMVELLRRLDTAATTFDDRIPLVNTFTSIIDGSPYRLSRDGDSDPALYDRVGAPISYRELTERMIVRSSNLATNVLIDRLDPTRITATAHALGGEGIMVRRGVEDQKAFDAGRNNVTTARGLGRLLTAIERGEAASAWATATMREILLRQEFNDEIPAGLPAGVPVGHKTGWITATTHDAAIIYPRERAPLVLVILTRAIPDRETAQGLIADLARLVWAHCATQVTPRCAA
;
A
#
# COMPACT_ATOMS: atom_id res chain seq x y z
N MET A 1 -36.36 29.50 77.68
CA MET A 1 -37.76 29.10 77.50
C MET A 1 -38.46 30.15 76.69
N GLY A 2 -39.00 29.82 75.54
CA GLY A 2 -39.73 30.72 74.66
C GLY A 2 -39.70 30.30 73.24
N ARG A 3 -40.53 29.32 72.86
CA ARG A 3 -40.76 28.91 71.45
C ARG A 3 -41.54 30.05 70.80
N ARG A 4 -41.02 30.59 69.70
CA ARG A 4 -41.79 31.39 68.74
C ARG A 4 -42.10 30.57 67.50
N MET A 5 -43.40 30.31 67.25
CA MET A 5 -43.95 29.78 65.99
C MET A 5 -43.94 30.88 64.95
N LEU A 6 -43.48 30.60 63.76
CA LEU A 6 -43.66 31.41 62.55
C LEU A 6 -44.73 30.74 61.64
N PRO A 7 -45.56 31.51 60.93
CA PRO A 7 -46.62 31.00 60.14
C PRO A 7 -46.10 30.55 58.76
N LEU A 8 -46.76 29.49 58.24
CA LEU A 8 -46.56 28.88 56.92
C LEU A 8 -47.27 29.72 55.87
N ILE A 9 -46.55 30.37 54.94
CA ILE A 9 -47.11 31.05 53.79
C ILE A 9 -47.14 30.06 52.64
N ALA A 10 -48.37 29.70 52.18
CA ALA A 10 -48.57 28.87 50.97
C ALA A 10 -48.40 29.74 49.73
N LEU A 11 -47.38 29.43 48.89
CA LEU A 11 -47.18 30.02 47.56
C LEU A 11 -47.97 29.19 46.55
N VAL A 12 -48.98 29.81 45.95
CA VAL A 12 -49.69 29.25 44.79
C VAL A 12 -48.83 29.53 43.54
N GLY A 13 -48.23 28.49 42.99
CA GLY A 13 -47.48 28.58 41.75
C GLY A 13 -48.39 28.54 40.52
N VAL A 14 -48.43 29.63 39.78
CA VAL A 14 -49.08 29.69 38.47
C VAL A 14 -48.15 29.01 37.45
N ALA A 15 -48.55 27.86 36.91
CA ALA A 15 -47.85 27.18 35.84
C ALA A 15 -48.05 27.92 34.49
N CYS A 16 -47.05 28.62 33.99
CA CYS A 16 -47.01 29.08 32.60
C CYS A 16 -46.78 27.91 31.65
N MET A 17 -47.80 27.55 30.88
CA MET A 17 -47.67 26.62 29.75
C MET A 17 -46.95 27.35 28.60
N THR A 18 -45.72 26.96 28.31
CA THR A 18 -45.02 27.35 27.10
C THR A 18 -45.55 26.52 25.92
N PRO A 19 -45.81 27.13 24.73
CA PRO A 19 -46.23 26.36 23.55
C PRO A 19 -45.09 25.47 23.04
N ALA A 20 -45.40 24.19 22.75
CA ALA A 20 -44.49 23.24 22.19
C ALA A 20 -44.08 23.68 20.77
N THR A 21 -42.76 23.81 20.56
CA THR A 21 -42.17 24.00 19.23
C THR A 21 -42.37 22.73 18.39
N PRO A 22 -42.78 22.85 17.11
CA PRO A 22 -42.95 21.67 16.25
C PRO A 22 -41.61 21.02 15.97
N THR A 23 -41.51 19.74 16.25
CA THR A 23 -40.36 18.89 15.89
C THR A 23 -40.21 18.87 14.38
N PRO A 24 -38.99 19.12 13.80
CA PRO A 24 -38.81 18.99 12.37
C PRO A 24 -39.00 17.53 11.95
N SER A 25 -39.87 17.31 10.97
CA SER A 25 -40.04 16.01 10.28
C SER A 25 -38.67 15.46 9.82
N PRO A 26 -38.39 14.16 9.95
CA PRO A 26 -37.18 13.57 9.44
C PRO A 26 -37.12 13.80 7.92
N SER A 27 -36.22 14.63 7.50
CA SER A 27 -35.84 14.83 6.10
C SER A 27 -35.66 13.45 5.45
N ALA A 28 -36.44 13.17 4.41
CA ALA A 28 -36.33 11.98 3.61
C ALA A 28 -34.86 11.88 3.13
N ARG A 29 -34.11 10.92 3.67
CA ARG A 29 -32.80 10.54 3.13
C ARG A 29 -33.04 10.20 1.66
N ARG A 30 -32.52 11.04 0.76
CA ARG A 30 -32.36 10.64 -0.63
C ARG A 30 -31.58 9.34 -0.60
N SER A 31 -32.20 8.26 -1.00
CA SER A 31 -31.53 6.99 -1.27
C SER A 31 -30.43 7.28 -2.27
N ALA A 32 -29.18 6.99 -1.89
CA ALA A 32 -28.07 6.96 -2.84
C ALA A 32 -28.49 6.08 -4.03
N PRO A 33 -28.09 6.41 -5.26
CA PRO A 33 -28.32 5.54 -6.40
C PRO A 33 -27.81 4.14 -6.06
N PRO A 34 -28.47 3.06 -6.51
CA PRO A 34 -28.00 1.70 -6.25
C PRO A 34 -26.55 1.61 -6.73
N SER A 35 -25.61 1.28 -5.83
CA SER A 35 -24.25 0.93 -6.21
C SER A 35 -24.41 -0.22 -7.19
N THR A 36 -23.89 -0.07 -8.40
CA THR A 36 -23.65 -1.22 -9.28
C THR A 36 -22.59 -2.03 -8.55
N GLY A 37 -22.99 -2.97 -7.71
CA GLY A 37 -22.13 -3.66 -6.78
C GLY A 37 -20.94 -4.30 -7.52
N MET A 38 -19.84 -4.52 -6.82
CA MET A 38 -18.58 -5.08 -7.37
C MET A 38 -18.71 -6.50 -7.98
N ALA A 39 -19.90 -7.12 -7.94
CA ALA A 39 -20.11 -8.47 -8.48
C ALA A 39 -19.90 -8.59 -10.00
N PRO A 40 -20.37 -7.66 -10.86
CA PRO A 40 -20.07 -7.70 -12.29
C PRO A 40 -18.56 -7.61 -12.56
N LEU A 41 -17.86 -6.66 -11.92
CA LEU A 41 -16.41 -6.52 -12.05
C LEU A 41 -15.69 -7.82 -11.66
N LEU A 42 -16.08 -8.44 -10.55
CA LEU A 42 -15.47 -9.69 -10.10
C LEU A 42 -15.63 -10.82 -11.15
N THR A 43 -16.76 -10.87 -11.84
CA THR A 43 -17.03 -11.83 -12.91
C THR A 43 -16.11 -11.59 -14.11
N GLU A 44 -15.98 -10.33 -14.56
CA GLU A 44 -15.11 -9.96 -15.67
C GLU A 44 -13.63 -10.21 -15.36
N LEU A 45 -13.18 -9.86 -14.16
CA LEU A 45 -11.80 -10.12 -13.71
C LEU A 45 -11.48 -11.63 -13.75
N ARG A 46 -12.39 -12.47 -13.24
CA ARG A 46 -12.20 -13.93 -13.26
C ARG A 46 -12.20 -14.50 -14.68
N ALA A 47 -13.07 -14.00 -15.55
CA ALA A 47 -13.09 -14.40 -16.94
C ALA A 47 -11.77 -14.08 -17.64
N ARG A 48 -11.24 -12.86 -17.47
CA ARG A 48 -9.95 -12.46 -18.05
C ARG A 48 -8.78 -13.28 -17.52
N ILE A 49 -8.75 -13.59 -16.22
CA ILE A 49 -7.71 -14.44 -15.62
C ILE A 49 -7.74 -15.86 -16.25
N ALA A 50 -8.94 -16.41 -16.46
CA ALA A 50 -9.10 -17.76 -17.04
C ALA A 50 -8.61 -17.88 -18.48
N GLU A 51 -8.46 -16.78 -19.22
CA GLU A 51 -7.90 -16.75 -20.58
C GLU A 51 -6.37 -17.02 -20.61
N VAL A 52 -5.68 -16.95 -19.47
CA VAL A 52 -4.25 -17.25 -19.37
C VAL A 52 -4.06 -18.59 -18.67
N PRO A 53 -3.79 -19.68 -19.42
CA PRO A 53 -3.72 -21.04 -18.85
C PRO A 53 -2.67 -21.16 -17.75
N GLY A 54 -3.05 -21.73 -16.62
CA GLY A 54 -2.16 -21.98 -15.48
C GLY A 54 -1.86 -20.76 -14.62
N ALA A 55 -2.27 -19.55 -15.01
CA ALA A 55 -2.05 -18.34 -14.24
C ALA A 55 -2.66 -18.43 -12.84
N GLN A 56 -1.88 -18.09 -11.82
CA GLN A 56 -2.35 -17.92 -10.46
C GLN A 56 -2.28 -16.43 -10.11
N VAL A 57 -3.42 -15.83 -9.80
CA VAL A 57 -3.54 -14.39 -9.56
C VAL A 57 -4.11 -14.13 -8.17
N GLY A 58 -3.41 -13.31 -7.37
CA GLY A 58 -3.92 -12.66 -6.18
C GLY A 58 -4.25 -11.21 -6.52
N LEU A 59 -5.51 -10.80 -6.37
CA LEU A 59 -5.93 -9.43 -6.63
C LEU A 59 -6.63 -8.86 -5.40
N TYR A 60 -6.31 -7.63 -5.06
CA TYR A 60 -7.03 -6.82 -4.07
C TYR A 60 -7.29 -5.43 -4.63
N LEU A 61 -8.55 -5.02 -4.64
CA LEU A 61 -8.99 -3.67 -4.95
C LEU A 61 -9.65 -3.07 -3.70
N HIS A 62 -9.31 -1.82 -3.41
CA HIS A 62 -10.03 -0.99 -2.44
C HIS A 62 -10.37 0.34 -3.10
N ASP A 63 -11.64 0.58 -3.30
CA ASP A 63 -12.16 1.87 -3.77
C ASP A 63 -12.35 2.81 -2.57
N LEU A 64 -11.48 3.82 -2.46
CA LEU A 64 -11.51 4.74 -1.32
C LEU A 64 -12.68 5.75 -1.38
N ALA A 65 -13.37 5.86 -2.51
CA ALA A 65 -14.56 6.71 -2.62
C ALA A 65 -15.81 6.05 -2.01
N THR A 66 -15.98 4.74 -2.23
CA THR A 66 -17.12 3.95 -1.74
C THR A 66 -16.79 3.12 -0.51
N ASN A 67 -15.49 2.94 -0.23
CA ASN A 67 -14.93 2.04 0.77
C ASN A 67 -15.24 0.55 0.48
N GLU A 68 -15.60 0.22 -0.76
CA GLU A 68 -15.84 -1.16 -1.19
C GLU A 68 -14.51 -1.86 -1.52
N THR A 69 -14.46 -3.17 -1.31
CA THR A 69 -13.29 -3.99 -1.61
C THR A 69 -13.65 -5.19 -2.47
N VAL A 70 -12.73 -5.59 -3.36
CA VAL A 70 -12.80 -6.83 -4.13
C VAL A 70 -11.56 -7.64 -3.88
N GLY A 71 -11.71 -8.95 -3.68
CA GLY A 71 -10.60 -9.89 -3.51
C GLY A 71 -10.74 -11.12 -4.42
N ILE A 72 -9.64 -11.49 -5.09
CA ILE A 72 -9.48 -12.77 -5.77
C ILE A 72 -8.22 -13.42 -5.20
N ALA A 73 -8.35 -14.53 -4.51
CA ALA A 73 -7.24 -15.22 -3.84
C ALA A 73 -6.30 -14.24 -3.07
N ASP A 74 -6.85 -13.17 -2.56
CA ASP A 74 -6.14 -12.00 -2.06
C ASP A 74 -5.41 -12.25 -0.72
N THR A 75 -5.72 -13.34 -0.03
CA THR A 75 -5.02 -13.84 1.17
C THR A 75 -4.02 -14.95 0.86
N VAL A 76 -3.95 -15.42 -0.40
CA VAL A 76 -2.95 -16.41 -0.81
C VAL A 76 -1.56 -15.78 -0.77
N THR A 77 -0.61 -16.54 -0.23
CA THR A 77 0.79 -16.12 -0.14
C THR A 77 1.51 -16.25 -1.48
N PHE A 78 2.20 -15.18 -1.88
CA PHE A 78 3.10 -15.11 -3.03
C PHE A 78 4.52 -14.80 -2.57
N HIS A 79 5.52 -15.18 -3.37
CA HIS A 79 6.86 -14.61 -3.24
C HIS A 79 6.75 -13.11 -3.48
N ALA A 80 7.29 -12.29 -2.57
CA ALA A 80 7.04 -10.85 -2.65
C ALA A 80 7.73 -10.14 -3.83
N ALA A 81 8.78 -10.75 -4.39
CA ALA A 81 9.65 -10.08 -5.36
C ALA A 81 10.02 -8.66 -4.86
N SER A 82 10.07 -7.67 -5.72
CA SER A 82 10.41 -6.30 -5.31
C SER A 82 9.27 -5.51 -4.66
N THR A 83 8.04 -6.06 -4.56
CA THR A 83 6.97 -5.39 -3.81
C THR A 83 7.26 -5.33 -2.30
N MET A 84 8.16 -6.21 -1.79
CA MET A 84 8.65 -6.16 -0.41
C MET A 84 9.37 -4.84 -0.06
N LYS A 85 9.76 -4.05 -1.06
CA LYS A 85 10.42 -2.75 -0.86
C LYS A 85 9.48 -1.68 -0.32
N VAL A 86 8.16 -1.84 -0.50
CA VAL A 86 7.16 -0.94 0.11
C VAL A 86 7.20 -0.99 1.64
N PRO A 87 7.07 -2.13 2.32
CA PRO A 87 7.19 -2.17 3.78
C PRO A 87 8.57 -1.75 4.29
N VAL A 88 9.66 -1.95 3.52
CA VAL A 88 11.00 -1.40 3.87
C VAL A 88 10.98 0.12 3.91
N MET A 89 10.39 0.77 2.89
CA MET A 89 10.22 2.23 2.84
C MET A 89 9.39 2.74 4.01
N VAL A 90 8.28 2.07 4.32
CA VAL A 90 7.39 2.45 5.42
C VAL A 90 8.12 2.41 6.76
N GLU A 91 8.83 1.31 7.07
CA GLU A 91 9.60 1.20 8.32
C GLU A 91 10.67 2.26 8.42
N LEU A 92 11.42 2.50 7.33
CA LEU A 92 12.46 3.53 7.32
C LEU A 92 11.89 4.91 7.67
N LEU A 93 10.85 5.35 6.96
CA LEU A 93 10.30 6.69 7.15
C LEU A 93 9.64 6.85 8.53
N ARG A 94 8.97 5.82 9.06
CA ARG A 94 8.48 5.81 10.45
C ARG A 94 9.61 5.95 11.47
N ARG A 95 10.73 5.26 11.24
CA ARG A 95 11.88 5.35 12.13
C ARG A 95 12.50 6.76 12.11
N LEU A 96 12.56 7.39 10.95
CA LEU A 96 13.06 8.76 10.82
C LEU A 96 12.16 9.80 11.51
N ASP A 97 10.85 9.56 11.59
CA ASP A 97 9.94 10.42 12.35
C ASP A 97 10.26 10.51 13.85
N THR A 98 10.93 9.50 14.40
CA THR A 98 11.16 9.36 15.85
C THR A 98 12.64 9.38 16.23
N ALA A 99 13.55 9.35 15.27
CA ALA A 99 15.00 9.29 15.48
C ALA A 99 15.66 10.66 15.35
N ALA A 100 16.88 10.79 15.90
CA ALA A 100 17.74 11.94 15.62
C ALA A 100 18.34 11.92 14.20
N THR A 101 18.20 10.78 13.49
CA THR A 101 18.66 10.58 12.11
C THR A 101 17.67 11.24 11.13
N THR A 102 18.21 11.96 10.16
CA THR A 102 17.42 12.61 9.11
C THR A 102 17.43 11.81 7.80
N PHE A 103 16.52 12.14 6.90
CA PHE A 103 16.43 11.50 5.57
C PHE A 103 17.65 11.82 4.69
N ASP A 104 18.34 12.93 4.97
CA ASP A 104 19.54 13.36 4.22
C ASP A 104 20.88 12.91 4.86
N ASP A 105 20.82 12.26 6.03
CA ASP A 105 22.00 11.67 6.65
C ASP A 105 22.58 10.58 5.76
N ARG A 106 23.92 10.53 5.74
CA ARG A 106 24.67 9.65 4.85
C ARG A 106 25.27 8.48 5.60
N ILE A 107 25.23 7.33 4.94
CA ILE A 107 25.86 6.09 5.40
C ILE A 107 26.79 5.55 4.30
N PRO A 108 27.78 4.73 4.63
CA PRO A 108 28.59 4.06 3.61
C PRO A 108 27.74 3.15 2.72
N LEU A 109 27.88 3.26 1.40
CA LEU A 109 27.31 2.32 0.45
C LEU A 109 28.18 1.06 0.42
N VAL A 110 27.62 -0.05 0.89
CA VAL A 110 28.32 -1.34 0.96
C VAL A 110 27.69 -2.37 0.05
N ASN A 111 28.49 -3.30 -0.49
CA ASN A 111 28.01 -4.48 -1.21
C ASN A 111 28.61 -5.74 -0.60
N THR A 112 28.40 -5.91 0.70
CA THR A 112 28.71 -7.15 1.41
C THR A 112 27.67 -7.31 2.49
N PHE A 113 26.93 -8.39 2.44
CA PHE A 113 25.80 -8.70 3.32
C PHE A 113 25.98 -10.08 3.92
N THR A 114 25.18 -10.41 4.92
CA THR A 114 25.28 -11.66 5.67
C THR A 114 24.06 -12.54 5.40
N SER A 115 24.28 -13.79 5.00
CA SER A 115 23.21 -14.76 4.84
C SER A 115 22.53 -15.06 6.18
N ILE A 116 21.19 -15.11 6.19
CA ILE A 116 20.40 -15.45 7.38
C ILE A 116 20.45 -16.95 7.74
N ILE A 117 21.09 -17.79 6.91
CA ILE A 117 21.16 -19.23 7.12
C ILE A 117 22.34 -19.60 8.01
N ASP A 118 23.51 -19.08 7.68
CA ASP A 118 24.75 -19.51 8.31
C ASP A 118 25.73 -18.37 8.64
N GLY A 119 25.30 -17.11 8.45
CA GLY A 119 26.15 -15.94 8.72
C GLY A 119 27.26 -15.72 7.70
N SER A 120 27.33 -16.51 6.62
CA SER A 120 28.36 -16.31 5.60
C SER A 120 28.13 -15.03 4.78
N PRO A 121 29.21 -14.35 4.33
CA PRO A 121 29.06 -13.16 3.51
C PRO A 121 28.60 -13.50 2.10
N TYR A 122 27.79 -12.61 1.50
CA TYR A 122 27.47 -12.63 0.08
C TYR A 122 27.46 -11.20 -0.50
N ARG A 123 27.53 -11.11 -1.83
CA ARG A 123 27.50 -9.86 -2.58
C ARG A 123 26.45 -9.95 -3.67
N LEU A 124 25.88 -8.80 -4.01
CA LEU A 124 24.99 -8.67 -5.15
C LEU A 124 25.77 -8.52 -6.45
N SER A 125 25.22 -9.05 -7.56
CA SER A 125 25.75 -8.84 -8.90
C SER A 125 25.23 -7.55 -9.50
N ARG A 126 26.14 -6.75 -10.08
CA ARG A 126 25.79 -5.55 -10.85
C ARG A 126 24.84 -5.87 -12.01
N ASP A 127 25.09 -6.96 -12.70
CA ASP A 127 24.34 -7.34 -13.91
C ASP A 127 22.92 -7.86 -13.59
N GLY A 128 22.67 -8.24 -12.34
CA GLY A 128 21.37 -8.68 -11.85
C GLY A 128 20.51 -7.56 -11.26
N ASP A 129 21.06 -6.35 -11.11
CA ASP A 129 20.34 -5.21 -10.51
C ASP A 129 19.76 -4.30 -11.60
N SER A 130 18.56 -3.81 -11.39
CA SER A 130 17.91 -2.84 -12.27
C SER A 130 18.48 -1.42 -12.17
N ASP A 131 19.41 -1.17 -11.24
CA ASP A 131 20.14 0.11 -11.09
C ASP A 131 21.67 -0.14 -11.03
N PRO A 132 22.29 -0.62 -12.12
CA PRO A 132 23.72 -0.99 -12.13
C PRO A 132 24.65 0.18 -11.85
N ALA A 133 24.22 1.42 -12.13
CA ALA A 133 25.02 2.62 -11.88
C ALA A 133 25.33 2.86 -10.39
N LEU A 134 24.50 2.33 -9.48
CA LEU A 134 24.74 2.47 -8.05
C LEU A 134 26.03 1.75 -7.60
N TYR A 135 26.42 0.67 -8.28
CA TYR A 135 27.61 -0.13 -7.93
C TYR A 135 28.93 0.63 -8.12
N ASP A 136 28.96 1.63 -9.02
CA ASP A 136 30.16 2.47 -9.22
C ASP A 136 30.46 3.36 -8.00
N ARG A 137 29.52 3.46 -7.07
CA ARG A 137 29.61 4.28 -5.86
C ARG A 137 29.85 3.48 -4.59
N VAL A 138 30.09 2.18 -4.69
CA VAL A 138 30.39 1.35 -3.52
C VAL A 138 31.64 1.89 -2.82
N GLY A 139 31.54 2.08 -1.50
CA GLY A 139 32.56 2.73 -0.65
C GLY A 139 32.30 4.22 -0.41
N ALA A 140 31.53 4.90 -1.24
CA ALA A 140 31.18 6.29 -1.05
C ALA A 140 29.98 6.48 -0.09
N PRO A 141 29.84 7.65 0.57
CA PRO A 141 28.66 7.94 1.38
C PRO A 141 27.43 8.21 0.50
N ILE A 142 26.26 7.67 0.92
CA ILE A 142 24.96 7.83 0.26
C ILE A 142 23.88 8.15 1.29
N SER A 143 22.91 9.02 0.95
CA SER A 143 21.83 9.39 1.88
C SER A 143 20.73 8.33 1.94
N TYR A 144 20.01 8.29 3.06
CA TYR A 144 18.78 7.48 3.18
C TYR A 144 17.75 7.86 2.10
N ARG A 145 17.64 9.15 1.77
CA ARG A 145 16.79 9.64 0.67
C ARG A 145 17.15 8.98 -0.65
N GLU A 146 18.39 9.08 -1.07
CA GLU A 146 18.83 8.52 -2.35
C GLU A 146 18.67 6.98 -2.39
N LEU A 147 18.99 6.29 -1.29
CA LEU A 147 18.78 4.85 -1.18
C LEU A 147 17.29 4.49 -1.34
N THR A 148 16.39 5.23 -0.67
CA THR A 148 14.95 4.97 -0.73
C THR A 148 14.38 5.21 -2.14
N GLU A 149 14.80 6.31 -2.76
CA GLU A 149 14.41 6.63 -4.15
C GLU A 149 14.86 5.55 -5.12
N ARG A 150 16.14 5.16 -5.08
CA ARG A 150 16.66 4.09 -5.95
C ARG A 150 16.00 2.74 -5.69
N MET A 151 15.73 2.42 -4.43
CA MET A 151 15.03 1.19 -4.04
C MET A 151 13.62 1.13 -4.63
N ILE A 152 12.86 2.21 -4.61
CA ILE A 152 11.47 2.22 -5.06
C ILE A 152 11.39 2.54 -6.56
N VAL A 153 12.00 3.62 -7.02
CA VAL A 153 11.85 4.15 -8.39
C VAL A 153 12.50 3.24 -9.42
N ARG A 154 13.72 2.77 -9.15
CA ARG A 154 14.51 1.89 -10.02
C ARG A 154 14.57 0.45 -9.55
N SER A 155 13.92 0.17 -8.44
CA SER A 155 13.92 -1.19 -7.86
C SER A 155 15.33 -1.72 -7.52
N SER A 156 16.31 -0.85 -7.18
CA SER A 156 17.68 -1.27 -6.86
C SER A 156 17.74 -2.30 -5.74
N ASN A 157 18.37 -3.44 -6.01
CA ASN A 157 18.60 -4.50 -5.03
C ASN A 157 19.70 -4.10 -4.03
N LEU A 158 20.74 -3.42 -4.52
CA LEU A 158 21.83 -2.94 -3.67
C LEU A 158 21.31 -1.94 -2.62
N ALA A 159 20.52 -0.94 -3.05
CA ALA A 159 19.90 0.01 -2.13
C ALA A 159 18.98 -0.68 -1.12
N THR A 160 18.23 -1.69 -1.57
CA THR A 160 17.34 -2.49 -0.71
C THR A 160 18.11 -3.19 0.39
N ASN A 161 19.20 -3.89 0.06
CA ASN A 161 19.96 -4.65 1.06
C ASN A 161 20.63 -3.73 2.08
N VAL A 162 21.18 -2.59 1.64
CA VAL A 162 21.74 -1.59 2.56
C VAL A 162 20.70 -1.10 3.56
N LEU A 163 19.46 -0.86 3.13
CA LEU A 163 18.38 -0.43 4.02
C LEU A 163 17.90 -1.56 4.94
N ILE A 164 17.75 -2.79 4.45
CA ILE A 164 17.34 -3.94 5.26
C ILE A 164 18.36 -4.22 6.37
N ASP A 165 19.67 -4.16 6.06
CA ASP A 165 20.74 -4.34 7.02
C ASP A 165 20.67 -3.33 8.19
N ARG A 166 20.13 -2.12 7.93
CA ARG A 166 19.96 -1.05 8.93
C ARG A 166 18.67 -1.12 9.73
N LEU A 167 17.65 -1.79 9.19
CA LEU A 167 16.28 -1.70 9.73
C LEU A 167 15.83 -2.92 10.54
N ASP A 168 16.45 -4.07 10.42
CA ASP A 168 16.00 -5.36 10.93
C ASP A 168 14.71 -5.87 10.24
N PRO A 169 14.75 -6.99 9.51
CA PRO A 169 13.60 -7.58 8.83
C PRO A 169 12.40 -7.86 9.74
N THR A 170 12.64 -8.20 11.02
CA THR A 170 11.58 -8.48 12.00
C THR A 170 10.76 -7.23 12.28
N ARG A 171 11.40 -6.07 12.40
CA ARG A 171 10.72 -4.79 12.63
C ARG A 171 9.93 -4.36 11.39
N ILE A 172 10.50 -4.53 10.19
CA ILE A 172 9.79 -4.24 8.92
C ILE A 172 8.49 -5.04 8.87
N THR A 173 8.55 -6.34 9.19
CA THR A 173 7.37 -7.21 9.23
C THR A 173 6.37 -6.77 10.28
N ALA A 174 6.82 -6.47 11.50
CA ALA A 174 5.95 -6.02 12.59
C ALA A 174 5.23 -4.71 12.26
N THR A 175 5.95 -3.74 11.66
CA THR A 175 5.36 -2.47 11.21
C THR A 175 4.32 -2.71 10.12
N ALA A 176 4.59 -3.54 9.13
CA ALA A 176 3.62 -3.87 8.10
C ALA A 176 2.35 -4.49 8.70
N HIS A 177 2.47 -5.44 9.64
CA HIS A 177 1.33 -6.07 10.31
C HIS A 177 0.53 -5.06 11.15
N ALA A 178 1.20 -4.16 11.88
CA ALA A 178 0.53 -3.11 12.66
C ALA A 178 -0.30 -2.14 11.79
N LEU A 179 -0.01 -2.08 10.49
CA LEU A 179 -0.73 -1.29 9.49
C LEU A 179 -1.71 -2.12 8.63
N GLY A 180 -2.07 -3.32 9.09
CA GLY A 180 -3.02 -4.19 8.40
C GLY A 180 -2.42 -5.02 7.26
N GLY A 181 -1.09 -5.05 7.15
CA GLY A 181 -0.35 -5.81 6.14
C GLY A 181 -0.14 -7.28 6.50
N GLU A 182 -1.14 -7.96 7.04
CA GLU A 182 -1.07 -9.39 7.37
C GLU A 182 -0.70 -10.20 6.11
N GLY A 183 0.21 -11.16 6.29
CA GLY A 183 0.77 -11.97 5.21
C GLY A 183 1.97 -11.34 4.51
N ILE A 184 2.36 -10.10 4.83
CA ILE A 184 3.66 -9.54 4.47
C ILE A 184 4.70 -10.09 5.45
N MET A 185 5.79 -10.64 4.91
CA MET A 185 6.90 -11.09 5.73
C MET A 185 8.23 -10.82 5.04
N VAL A 186 9.00 -9.90 5.58
CA VAL A 186 10.38 -9.63 5.18
C VAL A 186 11.30 -10.42 6.09
N ARG A 187 12.13 -11.27 5.53
CA ARG A 187 13.03 -12.18 6.27
C ARG A 187 14.49 -11.90 5.99
N ARG A 188 14.82 -11.48 4.78
CA ARG A 188 16.19 -11.44 4.27
C ARG A 188 16.41 -10.32 3.25
N GLY A 189 17.66 -10.00 3.02
CA GLY A 189 18.06 -9.22 1.86
C GLY A 189 17.77 -9.94 0.53
N VAL A 190 17.80 -9.20 -0.56
CA VAL A 190 17.69 -9.74 -1.91
C VAL A 190 18.95 -10.54 -2.25
N GLU A 191 18.83 -11.57 -3.09
CA GLU A 191 19.94 -12.42 -3.57
C GLU A 191 20.72 -13.18 -2.47
N ASP A 192 20.18 -13.32 -1.27
CA ASP A 192 20.65 -14.35 -0.33
C ASP A 192 20.23 -15.73 -0.87
N GLN A 193 21.09 -16.30 -1.73
CA GLN A 193 20.79 -17.55 -2.44
C GLN A 193 20.58 -18.72 -1.47
N LYS A 194 21.37 -18.80 -0.39
CA LYS A 194 21.20 -19.85 0.62
C LYS A 194 19.83 -19.80 1.28
N ALA A 195 19.36 -18.60 1.59
CA ALA A 195 18.04 -18.43 2.15
C ALA A 195 16.91 -18.72 1.13
N PHE A 196 17.12 -18.38 -0.14
CA PHE A 196 16.21 -18.72 -1.22
C PHE A 196 16.06 -20.25 -1.37
N ASP A 197 17.17 -20.97 -1.44
CA ASP A 197 17.21 -22.44 -1.59
C ASP A 197 16.61 -23.15 -0.36
N ALA A 198 16.74 -22.56 0.82
CA ALA A 198 16.12 -23.04 2.06
C ALA A 198 14.63 -22.64 2.19
N GLY A 199 14.01 -22.03 1.17
CA GLY A 199 12.62 -21.59 1.19
C GLY A 199 12.33 -20.41 2.15
N ARG A 200 13.37 -19.72 2.66
CA ARG A 200 13.25 -18.59 3.60
C ARG A 200 13.03 -17.28 2.84
N ASN A 201 11.99 -17.26 1.98
CA ASN A 201 11.71 -16.16 1.09
C ASN A 201 10.92 -15.02 1.75
N ASN A 202 11.09 -13.81 1.23
CA ASN A 202 10.19 -12.69 1.48
C ASN A 202 8.86 -13.00 0.79
N VAL A 203 7.77 -12.88 1.52
CA VAL A 203 6.43 -13.20 1.01
C VAL A 203 5.44 -12.09 1.27
N THR A 204 4.35 -12.11 0.52
CA THR A 204 3.27 -11.13 0.63
C THR A 204 1.93 -11.73 0.23
N THR A 205 0.85 -11.00 0.52
CA THR A 205 -0.50 -11.24 0.01
C THR A 205 -1.01 -9.97 -0.68
N ALA A 206 -1.91 -10.10 -1.64
CA ALA A 206 -2.48 -8.93 -2.31
C ALA A 206 -3.26 -8.04 -1.32
N ARG A 207 -4.00 -8.66 -0.39
CA ARG A 207 -4.71 -7.93 0.68
C ARG A 207 -3.76 -7.20 1.62
N GLY A 208 -2.67 -7.84 2.03
CA GLY A 208 -1.69 -7.24 2.94
C GLY A 208 -1.02 -6.02 2.33
N LEU A 209 -0.54 -6.10 1.08
CA LEU A 209 0.02 -4.95 0.37
C LEU A 209 -1.03 -3.86 0.14
N GLY A 210 -2.27 -4.23 -0.23
CA GLY A 210 -3.35 -3.29 -0.46
C GLY A 210 -3.71 -2.50 0.80
N ARG A 211 -3.79 -3.16 1.95
CA ARG A 211 -4.02 -2.48 3.23
C ARG A 211 -2.86 -1.57 3.63
N LEU A 212 -1.63 -1.99 3.40
CA LEU A 212 -0.46 -1.15 3.66
C LEU A 212 -0.46 0.12 2.78
N LEU A 213 -0.77 -0.01 1.48
CA LEU A 213 -0.92 1.13 0.58
C LEU A 213 -2.12 2.02 0.98
N THR A 214 -3.22 1.42 1.45
CA THR A 214 -4.35 2.17 2.00
C THR A 214 -3.95 2.99 3.22
N ALA A 215 -3.16 2.41 4.13
CA ALA A 215 -2.65 3.13 5.30
C ALA A 215 -1.73 4.31 4.90
N ILE A 216 -0.89 4.14 3.87
CA ILE A 216 -0.10 5.24 3.29
C ILE A 216 -1.04 6.33 2.75
N GLU A 217 -2.06 5.93 1.96
CA GLU A 217 -2.95 6.91 1.33
C GLU A 217 -3.83 7.66 2.34
N ARG A 218 -4.23 7.02 3.42
CA ARG A 218 -5.00 7.65 4.50
C ARG A 218 -4.18 8.47 5.49
N GLY A 219 -2.84 8.48 5.36
CA GLY A 219 -1.96 9.15 6.32
C GLY A 219 -1.83 8.41 7.66
N GLU A 220 -2.20 7.13 7.69
CA GLU A 220 -2.15 6.28 8.89
C GLU A 220 -0.79 5.58 9.05
N ALA A 221 0.01 5.56 7.99
CA ALA A 221 1.28 4.83 7.97
C ALA A 221 2.39 5.52 8.77
N ALA A 222 2.45 6.86 8.79
CA ALA A 222 3.51 7.64 9.40
C ALA A 222 3.08 9.11 9.57
N SER A 223 3.99 10.02 9.94
CA SER A 223 3.73 11.46 9.97
C SER A 223 3.25 12.00 8.60
N ALA A 224 2.69 13.21 8.60
CA ALA A 224 2.25 13.87 7.37
C ALA A 224 3.41 14.04 6.38
N TRP A 225 4.61 14.40 6.88
CA TRP A 225 5.82 14.51 6.06
C TRP A 225 6.21 13.16 5.43
N ALA A 226 6.32 12.11 6.24
CA ALA A 226 6.71 10.79 5.78
C ALA A 226 5.70 10.22 4.79
N THR A 227 4.40 10.41 5.05
CA THR A 227 3.31 9.99 4.14
C THR A 227 3.41 10.71 2.78
N ALA A 228 3.60 12.04 2.77
CA ALA A 228 3.77 12.79 1.54
C ALA A 228 5.01 12.32 0.76
N THR A 229 6.12 12.08 1.46
CA THR A 229 7.37 11.55 0.89
C THR A 229 7.16 10.18 0.27
N MET A 230 6.47 9.25 0.94
CA MET A 230 6.18 7.91 0.38
C MET A 230 5.37 8.00 -0.93
N ARG A 231 4.32 8.82 -0.94
CA ARG A 231 3.48 9.03 -2.14
C ARG A 231 4.28 9.62 -3.29
N GLU A 232 5.10 10.64 -3.02
CA GLU A 232 5.96 11.28 -4.03
C GLU A 232 6.94 10.27 -4.64
N ILE A 233 7.60 9.44 -3.83
CA ILE A 233 8.54 8.44 -4.30
C ILE A 233 7.83 7.37 -5.14
N LEU A 234 6.66 6.87 -4.71
CA LEU A 234 5.89 5.90 -5.46
C LEU A 234 5.41 6.42 -6.82
N LEU A 235 5.05 7.72 -6.91
CA LEU A 235 4.63 8.39 -8.15
C LEU A 235 5.75 8.53 -9.18
N ARG A 236 7.02 8.37 -8.78
CA ARG A 236 8.19 8.45 -9.67
C ARG A 236 8.66 7.09 -10.18
N GLN A 237 7.89 6.01 -10.00
CA GLN A 237 8.23 4.70 -10.52
C GLN A 237 8.55 4.74 -12.03
N GLU A 238 9.67 4.13 -12.43
CA GLU A 238 10.12 4.11 -13.84
C GLU A 238 9.58 2.92 -14.65
N PHE A 239 9.15 1.83 -14.02
CA PHE A 239 8.61 0.63 -14.70
C PHE A 239 7.10 0.69 -14.77
N ASN A 240 6.53 0.97 -15.95
CA ASN A 240 5.11 1.30 -16.11
C ASN A 240 4.35 0.31 -17.02
N ASP A 241 4.88 -0.89 -17.25
CA ASP A 241 4.32 -1.87 -18.18
C ASP A 241 3.19 -2.72 -17.60
N GLU A 242 2.90 -2.58 -16.30
CA GLU A 242 1.90 -3.34 -15.55
C GLU A 242 0.59 -2.53 -15.37
N ILE A 243 0.22 -2.16 -14.14
CA ILE A 243 -1.02 -1.41 -13.85
C ILE A 243 -1.13 -0.10 -14.65
N PRO A 244 -0.08 0.75 -14.74
CA PRO A 244 -0.19 1.99 -15.52
C PRO A 244 -0.52 1.78 -17.01
N ALA A 245 -0.03 0.70 -17.63
CA ALA A 245 -0.31 0.38 -19.03
C ALA A 245 -1.79 0.07 -19.31
N GLY A 246 -2.56 -0.29 -18.29
CA GLY A 246 -4.00 -0.53 -18.37
C GLY A 246 -4.87 0.71 -18.19
N LEU A 247 -4.29 1.87 -17.87
CA LEU A 247 -5.01 3.09 -17.53
C LEU A 247 -4.94 4.13 -18.66
N PRO A 248 -5.88 5.09 -18.71
CA PRO A 248 -5.78 6.21 -19.63
C PRO A 248 -4.49 7.02 -19.42
N ALA A 249 -3.95 7.55 -20.50
CA ALA A 249 -2.74 8.38 -20.45
C ALA A 249 -2.91 9.56 -19.48
N GLY A 250 -1.89 9.81 -18.67
CA GLY A 250 -1.85 10.93 -17.74
C GLY A 250 -2.60 10.73 -16.41
N VAL A 251 -3.10 9.53 -16.13
CA VAL A 251 -3.58 9.17 -14.79
C VAL A 251 -2.36 8.97 -13.89
N PRO A 252 -2.21 9.72 -12.78
CA PRO A 252 -1.10 9.51 -11.87
C PRO A 252 -1.23 8.18 -11.14
N VAL A 253 -0.14 7.42 -11.03
CA VAL A 253 -0.07 6.13 -10.35
C VAL A 253 1.16 6.09 -9.46
N GLY A 254 0.96 5.98 -8.16
CA GLY A 254 2.04 5.72 -7.21
C GLY A 254 2.14 4.21 -6.98
N HIS A 255 3.22 3.56 -7.46
CA HIS A 255 3.23 2.10 -7.45
C HIS A 255 4.61 1.47 -7.25
N LYS A 256 4.62 0.16 -7.01
CA LYS A 256 5.82 -0.65 -6.94
C LYS A 256 5.63 -1.98 -7.64
N THR A 257 6.40 -2.19 -8.69
CA THR A 257 6.50 -3.44 -9.43
C THR A 257 7.38 -4.47 -8.73
N GLY A 258 7.27 -5.73 -9.13
CA GLY A 258 8.17 -6.79 -8.68
C GLY A 258 8.13 -7.98 -9.61
N TRP A 259 9.30 -8.56 -9.93
CA TRP A 259 9.36 -9.75 -10.78
C TRP A 259 10.52 -10.69 -10.39
N ILE A 260 10.30 -11.95 -10.60
CA ILE A 260 11.26 -13.06 -10.65
C ILE A 260 10.77 -14.05 -11.71
N THR A 261 11.46 -15.16 -11.91
CA THR A 261 11.03 -16.19 -12.86
C THR A 261 9.55 -16.57 -12.68
N ALA A 262 8.78 -16.53 -13.77
CA ALA A 262 7.34 -16.86 -13.83
C ALA A 262 6.44 -16.10 -12.83
N THR A 263 6.88 -14.94 -12.35
CA THR A 263 6.21 -14.14 -11.32
C THR A 263 6.35 -12.66 -11.66
N THR A 264 5.22 -11.96 -11.78
CA THR A 264 5.16 -10.51 -12.03
C THR A 264 4.09 -9.89 -11.15
N HIS A 265 4.39 -8.75 -10.54
CA HIS A 265 3.52 -8.07 -9.57
C HIS A 265 3.49 -6.59 -9.82
N ASP A 266 2.36 -5.98 -9.47
CA ASP A 266 2.29 -4.53 -9.27
C ASP A 266 1.34 -4.19 -8.13
N ALA A 267 1.70 -3.19 -7.33
CA ALA A 267 0.94 -2.71 -6.17
C ALA A 267 0.85 -1.18 -6.24
N ALA A 268 -0.35 -0.65 -6.42
CA ALA A 268 -0.57 0.73 -6.86
C ALA A 268 -1.62 1.48 -6.03
N ILE A 269 -1.42 2.80 -5.93
CA ILE A 269 -2.42 3.81 -5.60
C ILE A 269 -2.67 4.60 -6.89
N ILE A 270 -3.88 4.54 -7.41
CA ILE A 270 -4.29 5.18 -8.66
C ILE A 270 -5.06 6.46 -8.30
N TYR A 271 -4.73 7.58 -8.93
CA TYR A 271 -5.31 8.89 -8.61
C TYR A 271 -6.20 9.43 -9.74
N PRO A 272 -7.50 9.04 -9.80
CA PRO A 272 -8.45 9.65 -10.75
C PRO A 272 -8.67 11.13 -10.42
N ARG A 273 -8.89 11.97 -11.43
CA ARG A 273 -8.99 13.44 -11.23
C ARG A 273 -10.15 13.88 -10.36
N GLU A 274 -11.31 13.22 -10.46
CA GLU A 274 -12.59 13.70 -9.90
C GLU A 274 -13.15 12.85 -8.78
N ARG A 275 -12.35 11.91 -8.26
CA ARG A 275 -12.77 11.02 -7.17
C ARG A 275 -11.61 10.66 -6.25
N ALA A 276 -11.92 10.06 -5.11
CA ALA A 276 -10.91 9.51 -4.23
C ALA A 276 -10.12 8.36 -4.91
N PRO A 277 -8.87 8.12 -4.49
CA PRO A 277 -8.00 7.11 -5.09
C PRO A 277 -8.56 5.69 -5.04
N LEU A 278 -7.99 4.85 -5.91
CA LEU A 278 -8.15 3.39 -5.89
C LEU A 278 -6.83 2.77 -5.44
N VAL A 279 -6.90 1.79 -4.55
CA VAL A 279 -5.74 0.93 -4.24
C VAL A 279 -5.94 -0.40 -4.96
N LEU A 280 -5.01 -0.74 -5.84
CA LEU A 280 -5.06 -1.97 -6.64
C LEU A 280 -3.74 -2.73 -6.49
N VAL A 281 -3.83 -3.99 -6.09
CA VAL A 281 -2.68 -4.90 -6.03
C VAL A 281 -2.98 -6.12 -6.88
N ILE A 282 -2.08 -6.45 -7.80
CA ILE A 282 -2.17 -7.64 -8.65
C ILE A 282 -0.85 -8.40 -8.53
N LEU A 283 -0.93 -9.60 -8.00
CA LEU A 283 0.18 -10.54 -7.85
C LEU A 283 -0.05 -11.72 -8.78
N THR A 284 0.95 -12.07 -9.59
CA THR A 284 0.85 -13.23 -10.48
C THR A 284 1.98 -14.22 -10.24
N ARG A 285 1.74 -15.49 -10.52
CA ARG A 285 2.75 -16.54 -10.63
C ARG A 285 2.32 -17.63 -11.60
N ALA A 286 3.26 -18.49 -11.99
CA ALA A 286 3.07 -19.54 -12.98
C ALA A 286 2.74 -19.01 -14.38
N ILE A 287 3.24 -17.83 -14.72
CA ILE A 287 3.21 -17.24 -16.06
C ILE A 287 4.67 -17.07 -16.51
N PRO A 288 5.24 -18.01 -17.28
CA PRO A 288 6.66 -17.98 -17.65
C PRO A 288 7.05 -16.77 -18.50
N ASP A 289 6.18 -16.39 -19.44
CA ASP A 289 6.39 -15.21 -20.28
C ASP A 289 5.98 -13.93 -19.54
N ARG A 290 6.96 -13.02 -19.38
CA ARG A 290 6.77 -11.78 -18.65
C ARG A 290 5.83 -10.81 -19.35
N GLU A 291 5.88 -10.74 -20.69
CA GLU A 291 5.03 -9.86 -21.47
C GLU A 291 3.55 -10.27 -21.32
N THR A 292 3.28 -11.57 -21.36
CA THR A 292 1.95 -12.13 -21.08
C THR A 292 1.48 -11.75 -19.65
N ALA A 293 2.36 -11.82 -18.66
CA ALA A 293 2.01 -11.43 -17.28
C ALA A 293 1.73 -9.94 -17.15
N GLN A 294 2.53 -9.09 -17.78
CA GLN A 294 2.34 -7.63 -17.83
C GLN A 294 1.03 -7.28 -18.53
N GLY A 295 0.75 -7.88 -19.69
CA GLY A 295 -0.50 -7.71 -20.42
C GLY A 295 -1.73 -8.11 -19.60
N LEU A 296 -1.66 -9.23 -18.87
CA LEU A 296 -2.74 -9.63 -17.96
C LEU A 296 -2.97 -8.59 -16.87
N ILE A 297 -1.90 -8.10 -16.21
CA ILE A 297 -2.00 -7.08 -15.16
C ILE A 297 -2.61 -5.79 -15.72
N ALA A 298 -2.18 -5.34 -16.89
CA ALA A 298 -2.72 -4.17 -17.57
C ALA A 298 -4.21 -4.32 -17.90
N ASP A 299 -4.63 -5.50 -18.40
CA ASP A 299 -6.04 -5.76 -18.72
C ASP A 299 -6.92 -5.76 -17.46
N LEU A 300 -6.46 -6.37 -16.37
CA LEU A 300 -7.18 -6.34 -15.09
C LEU A 300 -7.29 -4.91 -14.55
N ALA A 301 -6.24 -4.10 -14.66
CA ALA A 301 -6.27 -2.69 -14.28
C ALA A 301 -7.25 -1.89 -15.15
N ARG A 302 -7.35 -2.17 -16.46
CA ARG A 302 -8.30 -1.55 -17.37
C ARG A 302 -9.75 -1.86 -17.00
N LEU A 303 -10.05 -3.12 -16.64
CA LEU A 303 -11.38 -3.53 -16.18
C LEU A 303 -11.77 -2.80 -14.88
N VAL A 304 -10.85 -2.74 -13.91
CA VAL A 304 -11.05 -1.99 -12.67
C VAL A 304 -11.31 -0.51 -12.97
N TRP A 305 -10.52 0.11 -13.83
CA TRP A 305 -10.69 1.51 -14.21
C TRP A 305 -12.04 1.76 -14.87
N ALA A 306 -12.42 0.96 -15.86
CA ALA A 306 -13.69 1.09 -16.56
C ALA A 306 -14.88 0.99 -15.62
N HIS A 307 -14.81 0.11 -14.62
CA HIS A 307 -15.87 -0.05 -13.62
C HIS A 307 -15.91 1.10 -12.62
N CYS A 308 -14.78 1.44 -12.01
CA CYS A 308 -14.73 2.38 -10.89
C CYS A 308 -14.69 3.84 -11.32
N ALA A 309 -14.00 4.19 -12.43
CA ALA A 309 -13.84 5.58 -12.85
C ALA A 309 -15.12 6.19 -13.45
N THR A 310 -16.03 5.36 -13.96
CA THR A 310 -17.34 5.79 -14.48
C THR A 310 -18.37 6.08 -13.39
N GLN A 311 -18.12 5.66 -12.16
CA GLN A 311 -18.98 5.94 -11.01
C GLN A 311 -18.62 7.33 -10.44
N VAL A 312 -19.14 8.39 -11.06
CA VAL A 312 -19.02 9.75 -10.54
C VAL A 312 -19.85 9.85 -9.26
N THR A 313 -19.18 9.83 -8.11
CA THR A 313 -19.83 10.24 -6.86
C THR A 313 -19.80 11.77 -6.84
N PRO A 314 -20.97 12.48 -6.80
CA PRO A 314 -20.96 13.94 -6.68
C PRO A 314 -20.16 14.29 -5.41
N ARG A 315 -19.11 15.09 -5.54
CA ARG A 315 -18.49 15.74 -4.38
C ARG A 315 -19.59 16.57 -3.72
N CYS A 316 -19.96 16.25 -2.48
CA CYS A 316 -20.64 17.24 -1.65
C CYS A 316 -19.69 18.44 -1.56
N ALA A 317 -20.09 19.56 -2.18
CA ALA A 317 -19.42 20.84 -2.00
C ALA A 317 -19.46 21.15 -0.49
N ALA A 318 -18.28 21.30 0.12
CA ALA A 318 -18.09 21.75 1.50
C ALA A 318 -18.25 23.28 1.56
#